data_fb510900da0134b2b37a39e9b558be4a
#
_entry.id   fb510900da0134b2b37a39e9b558be4a
#
_cell.length_a   1.000
_cell.length_b   1.000
_cell.length_c   1.000
_cell.angle_alpha   90.00
_cell.angle_beta   90.00
_cell.angle_gamma   90.00
#
_symmetry.space_group_name_H-M   'P 1'
#
loop_
_entity.id
_entity.type
_entity.pdbx_description
1 polymer ?
#
loop_
_entity_poly.entity_id
_entity_poly.type
_entity_poly.pdbx_seq_one_letter_code
_entity_poly.pdbx_strand_id
1 'polypeptide(L)'
;MLVRTITFIALAFASFSPVSAAAVAVDRAHVEAHENFLAGDALKGRGSATNDEAIAAAYVASQFQSFGLRPPPGWTSFLQTAPVPVTDRTRKLGLPKNARTTNAVGFLPGTDPAAGILLISAHLDHLGDVRGEVFHGANDNASGTTAVLELARVLAASGSHKRSIMFACYGAEELGLIGSSYFGSHAPVPLRDIVANIEFEMVGAPDPQFASGSLMMTGFDRSTLGPTLRARGALIMPDPYPEEKFFERSDNYSLALEGVVAHTISGWATIPTLHTTADTVANIDFAFMTRAIQSLVEPVTWLADGDFRPQGTGEGAPSKVKP
;
A
#
# COMPACT_ATOMS: atom_id res chain seq x y z
N MET A 1 7.43 -60.75 -57.56
CA MET A 1 6.40 -60.15 -56.67
C MET A 1 7.09 -59.64 -55.44
N LEU A 2 7.28 -58.31 -55.33
CA LEU A 2 7.93 -57.68 -54.16
C LEU A 2 6.80 -57.16 -53.25
N VAL A 3 6.70 -57.72 -52.05
CA VAL A 3 5.77 -57.23 -51.00
C VAL A 3 6.48 -56.09 -50.23
N ARG A 4 5.96 -54.87 -50.34
CA ARG A 4 6.40 -53.73 -49.56
C ARG A 4 5.62 -53.70 -48.23
N THR A 5 6.31 -53.89 -47.16
CA THR A 5 5.77 -53.71 -45.78
C THR A 5 5.78 -52.25 -45.46
N ILE A 6 4.59 -51.68 -45.21
CA ILE A 6 4.43 -50.29 -44.72
C ILE A 6 4.36 -50.35 -43.21
N THR A 7 5.37 -49.77 -42.53
CA THR A 7 5.40 -49.61 -41.07
C THR A 7 4.71 -48.31 -40.72
N PHE A 8 3.58 -48.36 -40.01
CA PHE A 8 2.94 -47.20 -39.42
C PHE A 8 3.64 -46.83 -38.08
N ILE A 9 4.20 -45.64 -38.04
CA ILE A 9 4.70 -45.06 -36.79
C ILE A 9 3.55 -44.30 -36.17
N ALA A 10 3.04 -44.78 -35.03
CA ALA A 10 2.06 -44.06 -34.21
C ALA A 10 2.75 -42.99 -33.40
N LEU A 11 2.55 -41.70 -33.70
CA LEU A 11 2.97 -40.62 -32.87
C LEU A 11 2.01 -40.52 -31.67
N ALA A 12 2.53 -40.83 -30.47
CA ALA A 12 1.79 -40.56 -29.21
C ALA A 12 1.88 -39.06 -28.89
N PHE A 13 0.78 -38.35 -28.98
CA PHE A 13 0.65 -37.00 -28.45
C PHE A 13 0.54 -37.09 -26.94
N ALA A 14 1.57 -36.69 -26.24
CA ALA A 14 1.53 -36.48 -24.80
C ALA A 14 0.67 -35.21 -24.53
N SER A 15 -0.52 -35.41 -23.96
CA SER A 15 -1.37 -34.31 -23.49
C SER A 15 -0.70 -33.66 -22.28
N PHE A 16 -0.08 -32.52 -22.45
CA PHE A 16 0.32 -31.66 -21.33
C PHE A 16 -0.95 -31.06 -20.72
N SER A 17 -1.39 -31.57 -19.59
CA SER A 17 -2.35 -30.86 -18.75
C SER A 17 -1.65 -29.60 -18.22
N PRO A 18 -2.26 -28.41 -18.36
CA PRO A 18 -1.69 -27.21 -17.74
C PRO A 18 -1.67 -27.44 -16.22
N VAL A 19 -0.49 -27.39 -15.64
CA VAL A 19 -0.35 -27.29 -14.18
C VAL A 19 -0.98 -25.97 -13.82
N SER A 20 -2.13 -26.00 -13.12
CA SER A 20 -2.71 -24.81 -12.52
C SER A 20 -1.67 -24.24 -11.56
N ALA A 21 -1.10 -23.10 -11.89
CA ALA A 21 -0.25 -22.40 -10.95
C ALA A 21 -1.09 -22.14 -9.68
N ALA A 22 -0.62 -22.67 -8.54
CA ALA A 22 -1.25 -22.35 -7.27
C ALA A 22 -1.30 -20.84 -7.12
N ALA A 23 -2.46 -20.28 -6.72
CA ALA A 23 -2.58 -18.85 -6.48
C ALA A 23 -1.50 -18.41 -5.47
N VAL A 24 -0.74 -17.39 -5.83
CA VAL A 24 0.30 -16.85 -4.96
C VAL A 24 -0.38 -16.24 -3.73
N ALA A 25 -0.02 -16.72 -2.56
CA ALA A 25 -0.58 -16.24 -1.30
C ALA A 25 0.37 -15.24 -0.63
N VAL A 26 -0.16 -14.47 0.31
CA VAL A 26 0.62 -13.67 1.25
C VAL A 26 1.45 -14.64 2.11
N ASP A 27 2.75 -14.39 2.19
CA ASP A 27 3.67 -15.24 2.93
C ASP A 27 4.09 -14.58 4.24
N ARG A 28 3.76 -15.26 5.36
CA ARG A 28 4.11 -14.76 6.69
C ARG A 28 5.61 -14.50 6.84
N ALA A 29 6.47 -15.32 6.24
CA ALA A 29 7.92 -15.13 6.33
C ALA A 29 8.36 -13.83 5.62
N HIS A 30 7.71 -13.46 4.53
CA HIS A 30 7.95 -12.17 3.86
C HIS A 30 7.43 -11.00 4.71
N VAL A 31 6.22 -11.13 5.28
CA VAL A 31 5.67 -10.13 6.20
C VAL A 31 6.63 -9.87 7.36
N GLU A 32 7.08 -10.93 8.03
CA GLU A 32 8.06 -10.84 9.12
C GLU A 32 9.40 -10.22 8.67
N ALA A 33 9.88 -10.55 7.47
CA ALA A 33 11.12 -10.03 6.94
C ALA A 33 11.06 -8.52 6.65
N HIS A 34 9.96 -8.05 6.04
CA HIS A 34 9.74 -6.64 5.77
C HIS A 34 9.63 -5.83 7.08
N GLU A 35 8.85 -6.33 8.05
CA GLU A 35 8.69 -5.70 9.36
C GLU A 35 10.03 -5.60 10.11
N ASN A 36 10.77 -6.71 10.20
CA ASN A 36 12.06 -6.73 10.87
C ASN A 36 13.09 -5.79 10.23
N PHE A 37 13.01 -5.56 8.93
CA PHE A 37 13.87 -4.58 8.26
C PHE A 37 13.40 -3.15 8.53
N LEU A 38 12.12 -2.86 8.24
CA LEU A 38 11.57 -1.50 8.30
C LEU A 38 11.55 -0.96 9.73
N ALA A 39 11.11 -1.76 10.71
CA ALA A 39 11.05 -1.35 12.11
C ALA A 39 12.29 -1.78 12.92
N GLY A 40 13.36 -2.25 12.25
CA GLY A 40 14.61 -2.62 12.92
C GLY A 40 15.44 -1.42 13.39
N ASP A 41 16.30 -1.65 14.38
CA ASP A 41 17.16 -0.64 14.98
C ASP A 41 18.04 0.12 13.98
N ALA A 42 18.43 -0.56 12.87
CA ALA A 42 19.31 0.01 11.85
C ALA A 42 18.70 1.24 11.15
N LEU A 43 17.36 1.32 11.06
CA LEU A 43 16.65 2.44 10.44
C LEU A 43 16.23 3.51 11.45
N LYS A 44 16.54 3.33 12.74
CA LYS A 44 16.29 4.34 13.80
C LYS A 44 14.90 4.99 13.70
N GLY A 45 13.88 4.17 13.38
CA GLY A 45 12.51 4.63 13.26
C GLY A 45 12.21 5.48 12.01
N ARG A 46 13.05 5.46 10.99
CA ARG A 46 12.76 6.06 9.66
C ARG A 46 12.24 7.51 9.71
N GLY A 47 12.82 8.34 10.59
CA GLY A 47 12.33 9.71 10.82
C GLY A 47 12.12 10.48 9.52
N SER A 48 10.98 11.18 9.40
CA SER A 48 10.61 11.97 8.21
C SER A 48 11.74 12.89 7.74
N ALA A 49 12.02 12.87 6.44
CA ALA A 49 13.04 13.68 5.79
C ALA A 49 14.48 13.46 6.31
N THR A 50 14.75 12.29 6.87
CA THR A 50 16.10 11.86 7.29
C THR A 50 16.70 10.90 6.26
N ASN A 51 18.00 10.57 6.46
CA ASN A 51 18.65 9.53 5.69
C ASN A 51 18.03 8.14 5.91
N ASP A 52 17.49 7.89 7.11
CA ASP A 52 16.90 6.61 7.46
C ASP A 52 15.55 6.39 6.71
N GLU A 53 14.75 7.45 6.54
CA GLU A 53 13.59 7.44 5.61
C GLU A 53 14.04 7.17 4.17
N ALA A 54 15.09 7.82 3.69
CA ALA A 54 15.59 7.61 2.33
C ALA A 54 16.08 6.17 2.11
N ILE A 55 16.66 5.53 3.13
CA ILE A 55 17.04 4.09 3.08
C ILE A 55 15.79 3.22 3.02
N ALA A 56 14.75 3.51 3.81
CA ALA A 56 13.48 2.80 3.73
C ALA A 56 12.83 2.93 2.34
N ALA A 57 12.82 4.13 1.75
CA ALA A 57 12.33 4.34 0.39
C ALA A 57 13.15 3.56 -0.65
N ALA A 58 14.47 3.52 -0.52
CA ALA A 58 15.35 2.75 -1.40
C ALA A 58 15.10 1.24 -1.25
N TYR A 59 14.86 0.75 -0.03
CA TYR A 59 14.46 -0.62 0.21
C TYR A 59 13.15 -0.97 -0.50
N VAL A 60 12.10 -0.18 -0.30
CA VAL A 60 10.81 -0.38 -0.98
C VAL A 60 10.98 -0.40 -2.50
N ALA A 61 11.74 0.55 -3.06
CA ALA A 61 12.05 0.59 -4.49
C ALA A 61 12.76 -0.68 -4.98
N SER A 62 13.70 -1.20 -4.20
CA SER A 62 14.41 -2.46 -4.53
C SER A 62 13.47 -3.67 -4.52
N GLN A 63 12.51 -3.70 -3.59
CA GLN A 63 11.49 -4.76 -3.53
C GLN A 63 10.56 -4.67 -4.75
N PHE A 64 10.06 -3.49 -5.10
CA PHE A 64 9.26 -3.30 -6.31
C PHE A 64 9.99 -3.80 -7.56
N GLN A 65 11.27 -3.47 -7.69
CA GLN A 65 12.10 -3.95 -8.80
C GLN A 65 12.24 -5.49 -8.78
N SER A 66 12.44 -6.10 -7.61
CA SER A 66 12.58 -7.55 -7.46
C SER A 66 11.30 -8.31 -7.81
N PHE A 67 10.14 -7.70 -7.60
CA PHE A 67 8.83 -8.24 -7.99
C PHE A 67 8.51 -8.03 -9.48
N GLY A 68 9.40 -7.40 -10.26
CA GLY A 68 9.21 -7.14 -11.68
C GLY A 68 8.38 -5.90 -12.03
N LEU A 69 8.10 -5.04 -11.05
CA LEU A 69 7.48 -3.75 -11.31
C LEU A 69 8.45 -2.84 -12.09
N ARG A 70 7.90 -1.79 -12.67
CA ARG A 70 8.65 -0.76 -13.39
C ARG A 70 8.51 0.59 -12.68
N PRO A 71 9.42 1.54 -12.92
CA PRO A 71 9.14 2.94 -12.59
C PRO A 71 7.82 3.40 -13.25
N PRO A 72 7.10 4.34 -12.65
CA PRO A 72 5.88 4.91 -13.22
C PRO A 72 6.09 5.49 -14.62
N PRO A 73 5.04 5.65 -15.43
CA PRO A 73 5.13 6.25 -16.76
C PRO A 73 5.87 7.59 -16.76
N GLY A 74 6.86 7.74 -17.65
CA GLY A 74 7.67 8.95 -17.75
C GLY A 74 8.76 9.11 -16.69
N TRP A 75 8.85 8.23 -15.69
CA TRP A 75 9.93 8.26 -14.70
C TRP A 75 11.06 7.30 -15.06
N THR A 76 12.28 7.66 -14.64
CA THR A 76 13.49 6.83 -14.80
C THR A 76 13.88 6.13 -13.49
N SER A 77 13.16 6.39 -12.41
CA SER A 77 13.41 5.86 -11.05
C SER A 77 12.10 5.51 -10.38
N PHE A 78 12.14 4.59 -9.42
CA PHE A 78 11.05 4.33 -8.48
C PHE A 78 10.89 5.43 -7.43
N LEU A 79 11.87 6.33 -7.29
CA LEU A 79 11.91 7.32 -6.22
C LEU A 79 11.44 8.69 -6.73
N GLN A 80 10.55 9.31 -5.98
CA GLN A 80 10.10 10.69 -6.14
C GLN A 80 10.52 11.50 -4.92
N THR A 81 11.34 12.51 -5.10
CA THR A 81 11.83 13.35 -4.00
C THR A 81 11.06 14.67 -3.94
N ALA A 82 10.51 14.97 -2.76
CA ALA A 82 9.73 16.18 -2.49
C ALA A 82 10.46 17.15 -1.55
N PRO A 83 10.32 18.47 -1.70
CA PRO A 83 10.82 19.42 -0.73
C PRO A 83 9.94 19.39 0.53
N VAL A 84 10.57 19.49 1.71
CA VAL A 84 9.87 19.63 2.97
C VAL A 84 9.73 21.12 3.32
N PRO A 85 8.52 21.63 3.56
CA PRO A 85 8.30 23.03 3.95
C PRO A 85 8.99 23.40 5.26
N VAL A 86 9.54 24.60 5.32
CA VAL A 86 10.12 25.14 6.54
C VAL A 86 9.01 25.68 7.44
N THR A 87 8.61 24.92 8.42
CA THR A 87 7.58 25.24 9.41
C THR A 87 8.17 25.34 10.82
N ASP A 88 7.39 25.74 11.81
CA ASP A 88 7.83 25.70 13.21
C ASP A 88 8.06 24.26 13.69
N ARG A 89 7.28 23.29 13.19
CA ARG A 89 7.47 21.86 13.48
C ARG A 89 8.81 21.37 12.93
N THR A 90 9.12 21.63 11.65
CA THR A 90 10.38 21.18 11.04
C THR A 90 11.61 21.86 11.65
N ARG A 91 11.49 23.14 12.08
CA ARG A 91 12.56 23.84 12.82
C ARG A 91 12.80 23.23 14.21
N LYS A 92 11.73 22.90 14.94
CA LYS A 92 11.83 22.25 16.27
C LYS A 92 12.47 20.86 16.18
N LEU A 93 12.26 20.14 15.06
CA LEU A 93 12.92 18.87 14.77
C LEU A 93 14.36 19.01 14.27
N GLY A 94 14.85 20.24 14.07
CA GLY A 94 16.22 20.51 13.60
C GLY A 94 16.44 20.17 12.13
N LEU A 95 15.40 20.03 11.33
CA LEU A 95 15.54 19.73 9.90
C LEU A 95 16.19 20.89 9.16
N PRO A 96 17.12 20.63 8.21
CA PRO A 96 17.73 21.67 7.40
C PRO A 96 16.68 22.35 6.50
N LYS A 97 16.92 23.62 6.13
CA LYS A 97 15.99 24.40 5.28
C LYS A 97 15.74 23.77 3.90
N ASN A 98 16.65 22.94 3.44
CA ASN A 98 16.58 22.21 2.18
C ASN A 98 16.24 20.73 2.38
N ALA A 99 15.63 20.37 3.51
CA ALA A 99 15.21 19.01 3.79
C ALA A 99 14.29 18.47 2.67
N ARG A 100 14.45 17.22 2.38
CA ARG A 100 13.66 16.54 1.35
C ARG A 100 13.16 15.21 1.91
N THR A 101 11.95 14.84 1.52
CA THR A 101 11.40 13.52 1.74
C THR A 101 11.37 12.71 0.44
N THR A 102 11.20 11.40 0.53
CA THR A 102 11.28 10.51 -0.62
C THR A 102 10.14 9.49 -0.61
N ASN A 103 9.29 9.56 -1.63
CA ASN A 103 8.30 8.53 -1.93
C ASN A 103 8.96 7.41 -2.76
N ALA A 104 8.53 6.16 -2.58
CA ALA A 104 8.83 5.04 -3.45
C ALA A 104 7.57 4.64 -4.22
N VAL A 105 7.63 4.63 -5.55
CA VAL A 105 6.47 4.37 -6.41
C VAL A 105 6.81 3.32 -7.46
N GLY A 106 6.04 2.22 -7.47
CA GLY A 106 6.15 1.13 -8.44
C GLY A 106 4.92 1.06 -9.36
N PHE A 107 5.08 0.54 -10.55
CA PHE A 107 4.03 0.42 -11.56
C PHE A 107 4.01 -0.98 -12.17
N LEU A 108 2.85 -1.63 -12.09
CA LEU A 108 2.52 -2.88 -12.75
C LEU A 108 1.58 -2.57 -13.94
N PRO A 109 2.05 -2.68 -15.19
CA PRO A 109 1.23 -2.36 -16.36
C PRO A 109 0.06 -3.32 -16.49
N GLY A 110 -1.12 -2.78 -16.75
CA GLY A 110 -2.30 -3.55 -17.15
C GLY A 110 -2.36 -3.81 -18.64
N THR A 111 -3.31 -4.66 -19.06
CA THR A 111 -3.53 -5.01 -20.46
C THR A 111 -4.44 -4.02 -21.20
N ASP A 112 -5.21 -3.21 -20.46
CA ASP A 112 -6.11 -2.19 -20.98
C ASP A 112 -5.83 -0.83 -20.33
N PRO A 113 -5.06 0.05 -20.98
CA PRO A 113 -4.76 1.38 -20.45
C PRO A 113 -6.02 2.25 -20.21
N ALA A 114 -7.14 1.98 -20.90
CA ALA A 114 -8.38 2.72 -20.73
C ALA A 114 -9.19 2.27 -19.50
N ALA A 115 -8.88 1.10 -18.95
CA ALA A 115 -9.55 0.59 -17.74
C ALA A 115 -9.26 1.45 -16.50
N GLY A 116 -8.18 2.24 -16.52
CA GLY A 116 -7.72 3.08 -15.42
C GLY A 116 -6.70 2.39 -14.52
N ILE A 117 -6.38 3.02 -13.41
CA ILE A 117 -5.29 2.62 -12.52
C ILE A 117 -5.84 2.41 -11.11
N LEU A 118 -5.48 1.30 -10.48
CA LEU A 118 -5.67 1.09 -9.05
C LEU A 118 -4.41 1.56 -8.31
N LEU A 119 -4.55 2.41 -7.30
CA LEU A 119 -3.46 2.86 -6.45
C LEU A 119 -3.54 2.17 -5.09
N ILE A 120 -2.46 1.53 -4.68
CA ILE A 120 -2.29 0.88 -3.38
C ILE A 120 -1.16 1.60 -2.67
N SER A 121 -1.41 2.11 -1.46
CA SER A 121 -0.44 2.99 -0.80
C SER A 121 -0.33 2.79 0.71
N ALA A 122 0.73 3.33 1.28
CA ALA A 122 0.99 3.49 2.71
C ALA A 122 2.02 4.59 2.89
N HIS A 123 2.24 5.10 4.13
CA HIS A 123 3.45 5.86 4.40
C HIS A 123 4.57 4.97 4.95
N LEU A 124 5.81 5.37 4.70
CA LEU A 124 7.00 4.59 5.03
C LEU A 124 7.84 5.20 6.17
N ASP A 125 7.61 6.47 6.48
CA ASP A 125 8.30 7.18 7.56
C ASP A 125 7.63 6.97 8.91
N HIS A 126 8.31 7.41 9.97
CA HIS A 126 7.77 7.52 11.32
C HIS A 126 8.52 8.64 12.07
N LEU A 127 8.43 8.68 13.40
CA LEU A 127 8.99 9.76 14.20
C LEU A 127 10.52 9.74 14.26
N GLY A 128 11.16 8.58 14.11
CA GLY A 128 12.62 8.47 14.08
C GLY A 128 13.28 8.50 15.45
N ASP A 129 14.54 8.94 15.48
CA ASP A 129 15.28 9.20 16.71
C ASP A 129 14.94 10.60 17.24
N VAL A 130 14.23 10.65 18.35
CA VAL A 130 13.86 11.89 19.03
C VAL A 130 14.68 12.01 20.33
N ARG A 131 15.77 12.78 20.29
CA ARG A 131 16.64 13.05 21.43
C ARG A 131 17.29 11.80 22.05
N GLY A 132 17.62 10.82 21.22
CA GLY A 132 18.25 9.57 21.64
C GLY A 132 17.26 8.46 22.01
N GLU A 133 15.96 8.71 21.90
CA GLU A 133 14.92 7.69 22.01
C GLU A 133 14.42 7.33 20.61
N VAL A 134 14.51 6.05 20.24
CA VAL A 134 14.09 5.56 18.93
C VAL A 134 12.63 5.16 18.98
N PHE A 135 11.84 5.78 18.11
CA PHE A 135 10.44 5.43 17.85
C PHE A 135 10.42 4.56 16.58
N HIS A 136 10.32 3.24 16.75
CA HIS A 136 10.51 2.29 15.66
C HIS A 136 9.37 2.30 14.65
N GLY A 137 8.13 2.58 15.09
CA GLY A 137 6.99 2.63 14.20
C GLY A 137 6.71 1.30 13.49
N ALA A 138 6.66 0.20 14.24
CA ALA A 138 6.40 -1.11 13.65
C ALA A 138 4.95 -1.19 13.16
N ASN A 139 3.99 -0.86 14.03
CA ASN A 139 2.61 -0.78 13.61
C ASN A 139 2.36 0.48 12.78
N ASP A 140 2.93 1.61 13.17
CA ASP A 140 2.81 2.91 12.53
C ASP A 140 4.13 3.35 11.86
N ASN A 141 4.37 3.15 10.56
CA ASN A 141 3.55 2.41 9.61
C ASN A 141 4.42 1.46 8.78
N ALA A 142 5.38 0.75 9.45
CA ALA A 142 6.05 -0.35 8.76
C ALA A 142 5.05 -1.42 8.32
N SER A 143 3.98 -1.63 9.12
CA SER A 143 2.94 -2.62 8.82
C SER A 143 2.15 -2.31 7.55
N GLY A 144 1.76 -1.05 7.33
CA GLY A 144 1.12 -0.61 6.09
C GLY A 144 2.06 -0.71 4.88
N THR A 145 3.31 -0.27 5.03
CA THR A 145 4.34 -0.43 3.99
C THR A 145 4.54 -1.90 3.62
N THR A 146 4.59 -2.80 4.62
CA THR A 146 4.65 -4.25 4.41
C THR A 146 3.43 -4.79 3.68
N ALA A 147 2.22 -4.30 3.99
CA ALA A 147 1.01 -4.69 3.26
C ALA A 147 1.08 -4.31 1.78
N VAL A 148 1.57 -3.11 1.48
CA VAL A 148 1.79 -2.66 0.09
C VAL A 148 2.81 -3.57 -0.62
N LEU A 149 3.92 -3.93 0.03
CA LEU A 149 4.95 -4.81 -0.55
C LEU A 149 4.41 -6.21 -0.84
N GLU A 150 3.68 -6.82 0.09
CA GLU A 150 3.13 -8.16 -0.11
C GLU A 150 2.02 -8.18 -1.17
N LEU A 151 1.15 -7.17 -1.22
CA LEU A 151 0.18 -7.05 -2.31
C LEU A 151 0.88 -6.83 -3.66
N ALA A 152 1.95 -6.03 -3.71
CA ALA A 152 2.73 -5.84 -4.94
C ALA A 152 3.35 -7.16 -5.42
N ARG A 153 3.94 -7.95 -4.51
CA ARG A 153 4.52 -9.26 -4.82
C ARG A 153 3.47 -10.23 -5.35
N VAL A 154 2.35 -10.35 -4.64
CA VAL A 154 1.29 -11.30 -4.97
C VAL A 154 0.62 -10.95 -6.30
N LEU A 155 0.26 -9.67 -6.50
CA LEU A 155 -0.38 -9.21 -7.73
C LEU A 155 0.56 -9.31 -8.93
N ALA A 156 1.84 -8.97 -8.78
CA ALA A 156 2.82 -9.13 -9.87
C ALA A 156 3.03 -10.59 -10.27
N ALA A 157 2.97 -11.52 -9.31
CA ALA A 157 3.14 -12.95 -9.56
C ALA A 157 1.85 -13.66 -10.02
N SER A 158 0.68 -13.05 -9.87
CA SER A 158 -0.61 -13.66 -10.26
C SER A 158 -0.92 -13.54 -11.77
N GLY A 159 -0.09 -12.86 -12.53
CA GLY A 159 -0.22 -12.73 -13.98
C GLY A 159 -0.60 -11.32 -14.43
N SER A 160 -1.25 -11.21 -15.59
CA SER A 160 -1.64 -9.93 -16.17
C SER A 160 -2.99 -9.47 -15.64
N HIS A 161 -3.09 -8.22 -15.22
CA HIS A 161 -4.33 -7.58 -14.82
C HIS A 161 -4.91 -6.72 -15.93
N LYS A 162 -6.21 -6.47 -15.92
CA LYS A 162 -6.86 -5.56 -16.88
C LYS A 162 -6.40 -4.12 -16.63
N ARG A 163 -6.52 -3.63 -15.39
CA ARG A 163 -6.05 -2.32 -14.98
C ARG A 163 -4.55 -2.34 -14.69
N SER A 164 -3.90 -1.23 -14.92
CA SER A 164 -2.61 -0.98 -14.31
C SER A 164 -2.75 -0.82 -12.80
N ILE A 165 -1.72 -1.25 -12.06
CA ILE A 165 -1.68 -1.09 -10.60
C ILE A 165 -0.45 -0.25 -10.26
N MET A 166 -0.64 0.80 -9.49
CA MET A 166 0.42 1.63 -8.94
C MET A 166 0.52 1.38 -7.44
N PHE A 167 1.74 1.22 -6.97
CA PHE A 167 2.05 1.03 -5.55
C PHE A 167 2.87 2.23 -5.11
N ALA A 168 2.48 2.87 -4.00
CA ALA A 168 3.18 4.04 -3.50
C ALA A 168 3.39 3.95 -2.00
N CYS A 169 4.64 4.13 -1.54
CA CYS A 169 4.94 4.33 -0.13
C CYS A 169 5.46 5.76 0.03
N TYR A 170 4.70 6.57 0.77
CA TYR A 170 4.95 8.00 0.94
C TYR A 170 5.90 8.28 2.09
N GLY A 171 6.73 9.30 1.96
CA GLY A 171 7.54 9.83 3.05
C GLY A 171 6.93 11.09 3.65
N ALA A 172 7.36 11.43 4.85
CA ALA A 172 6.94 12.60 5.62
C ALA A 172 5.42 12.77 5.77
N GLU A 173 4.72 11.65 5.98
CA GLU A 173 3.33 11.63 6.44
C GLU A 173 3.27 12.32 7.81
N GLU A 174 4.15 11.95 8.72
CA GLU A 174 4.27 12.42 10.09
C GLU A 174 4.55 13.94 10.22
N LEU A 175 4.97 14.57 9.14
CA LEU A 175 5.12 16.02 9.06
C LEU A 175 3.89 16.74 8.47
N GLY A 176 2.82 16.00 8.18
CA GLY A 176 1.56 16.51 7.66
C GLY A 176 1.33 16.17 6.20
N LEU A 177 1.36 14.90 5.84
CA LEU A 177 0.99 14.34 4.53
C LEU A 177 1.82 14.93 3.37
N ILE A 178 3.11 15.23 3.60
CA ILE A 178 3.92 15.98 2.61
C ILE A 178 4.15 15.14 1.36
N GLY A 179 4.50 13.85 1.52
CA GLY A 179 4.79 12.96 0.41
C GLY A 179 3.59 12.71 -0.48
N SER A 180 2.43 12.39 0.10
CA SER A 180 1.20 12.15 -0.64
C SER A 180 0.63 13.40 -1.30
N SER A 181 0.71 14.55 -0.62
CA SER A 181 0.31 15.84 -1.19
C SER A 181 1.19 16.23 -2.39
N TYR A 182 2.51 15.97 -2.29
CA TYR A 182 3.42 16.17 -3.40
C TYR A 182 3.13 15.20 -4.55
N PHE A 183 2.90 13.91 -4.24
CA PHE A 183 2.50 12.92 -5.24
C PHE A 183 1.21 13.35 -5.94
N GLY A 184 0.17 13.76 -5.21
CA GLY A 184 -1.09 14.22 -5.79
C GLY A 184 -0.92 15.37 -6.79
N SER A 185 -0.03 16.33 -6.48
CA SER A 185 0.25 17.47 -7.36
C SER A 185 1.26 17.18 -8.49
N HIS A 186 2.05 16.10 -8.39
CA HIS A 186 3.11 15.70 -9.33
C HIS A 186 2.98 14.23 -9.73
N ALA A 187 1.75 13.72 -9.82
CA ALA A 187 1.50 12.34 -10.18
C ALA A 187 2.01 12.03 -11.61
N PRO A 188 2.54 10.81 -11.84
CA PRO A 188 3.03 10.41 -13.17
C PRO A 188 1.92 10.19 -14.19
N VAL A 189 0.66 10.23 -13.72
CA VAL A 189 -0.56 10.04 -14.53
C VAL A 189 -1.61 11.05 -14.08
N PRO A 190 -2.59 11.41 -14.91
CA PRO A 190 -3.72 12.23 -14.48
C PRO A 190 -4.48 11.56 -13.34
N LEU A 191 -4.76 12.27 -12.25
CA LEU A 191 -5.46 11.70 -11.08
C LEU A 191 -6.84 11.14 -11.42
N ARG A 192 -7.53 11.68 -12.43
CA ARG A 192 -8.82 11.15 -12.93
C ARG A 192 -8.73 9.73 -13.49
N ASP A 193 -7.52 9.26 -13.83
CA ASP A 193 -7.28 7.91 -14.32
C ASP A 193 -7.10 6.91 -13.16
N ILE A 194 -6.91 7.40 -11.92
CA ILE A 194 -6.90 6.60 -10.71
C ILE A 194 -8.35 6.28 -10.32
N VAL A 195 -8.72 5.01 -10.47
CA VAL A 195 -10.08 4.51 -10.22
C VAL A 195 -10.41 4.47 -8.74
N ALA A 196 -9.42 4.06 -7.94
CA ALA A 196 -9.49 4.03 -6.49
C ALA A 196 -8.08 4.08 -5.89
N ASN A 197 -7.97 4.62 -4.69
CA ASN A 197 -6.81 4.45 -3.80
C ASN A 197 -7.24 3.64 -2.58
N ILE A 198 -6.48 2.58 -2.29
CA ILE A 198 -6.54 1.79 -1.07
C ILE A 198 -5.23 2.03 -0.33
N GLU A 199 -5.33 2.76 0.75
CA GLU A 199 -4.19 3.08 1.61
C GLU A 199 -4.20 2.17 2.84
N PHE A 200 -3.01 1.80 3.33
CA PHE A 200 -2.83 0.95 4.50
C PHE A 200 -2.12 1.69 5.61
N GLU A 201 -2.68 1.60 6.81
CA GLU A 201 -2.10 2.19 8.00
C GLU A 201 -2.34 1.33 9.24
N MET A 202 -1.28 1.07 10.02
CA MET A 202 -1.38 0.39 11.32
C MET A 202 -2.07 -0.97 11.27
N VAL A 203 -1.74 -1.81 10.28
CA VAL A 203 -2.40 -3.13 10.09
C VAL A 203 -1.76 -4.27 10.87
N GLY A 204 -0.87 -3.98 11.81
CA GLY A 204 -0.12 -4.97 12.60
C GLY A 204 -0.82 -5.47 13.85
N ALA A 205 -1.92 -4.85 14.29
CA ALA A 205 -2.65 -5.22 15.50
C ALA A 205 -4.17 -5.22 15.27
N PRO A 206 -4.90 -6.28 15.76
CA PRO A 206 -6.35 -6.32 15.64
C PRO A 206 -7.00 -5.32 16.61
N ASP A 207 -8.02 -4.59 16.12
CA ASP A 207 -8.81 -3.72 16.94
C ASP A 207 -9.76 -4.53 17.85
N PRO A 208 -9.77 -4.30 19.17
CA PRO A 208 -10.64 -5.02 20.11
C PRO A 208 -12.14 -4.74 19.91
N GLN A 209 -12.51 -3.68 19.18
CA GLN A 209 -13.89 -3.42 18.77
C GLN A 209 -14.42 -4.46 17.76
N PHE A 210 -13.53 -5.19 17.08
CA PHE A 210 -13.91 -6.17 16.07
C PHE A 210 -13.67 -7.60 16.55
N ALA A 211 -14.71 -8.28 17.03
CA ALA A 211 -14.65 -9.68 17.45
C ALA A 211 -14.13 -10.64 16.36
N SER A 212 -14.28 -10.28 15.08
CA SER A 212 -13.80 -11.05 13.92
C SER A 212 -12.32 -10.87 13.63
N GLY A 213 -11.63 -9.92 14.29
CA GLY A 213 -10.28 -9.51 13.90
C GLY A 213 -10.26 -8.89 12.50
N SER A 214 -11.25 -8.04 12.21
CA SER A 214 -11.30 -7.26 10.97
C SER A 214 -10.45 -6.00 11.09
N LEU A 215 -10.11 -5.42 9.92
CA LEU A 215 -9.60 -4.06 9.79
C LEU A 215 -10.77 -3.07 9.76
N MET A 216 -10.57 -1.84 10.16
CA MET A 216 -11.49 -0.75 9.85
C MET A 216 -11.16 -0.14 8.48
N MET A 217 -12.16 0.46 7.84
CA MET A 217 -11.95 1.30 6.65
C MET A 217 -12.52 2.69 6.93
N THR A 218 -11.66 3.68 6.89
CA THR A 218 -12.05 5.07 7.14
C THR A 218 -12.93 5.58 6.00
N GLY A 219 -13.99 6.32 6.35
CA GLY A 219 -14.94 6.80 5.35
C GLY A 219 -15.67 5.68 4.60
N PHE A 220 -15.92 4.53 5.21
CA PHE A 220 -16.50 3.33 4.60
C PHE A 220 -17.75 3.62 3.74
N ASP A 221 -18.64 4.50 4.23
CA ASP A 221 -19.89 4.86 3.55
C ASP A 221 -19.76 6.07 2.59
N ARG A 222 -18.56 6.65 2.45
CA ARG A 222 -18.32 7.79 1.53
C ARG A 222 -18.26 7.37 0.07
N SER A 223 -18.11 6.07 -0.19
CA SER A 223 -18.12 5.51 -1.54
C SER A 223 -18.66 4.08 -1.55
N THR A 224 -18.89 3.55 -2.75
CA THR A 224 -19.29 2.15 -2.93
C THR A 224 -18.10 1.18 -2.80
N LEU A 225 -16.85 1.65 -2.58
CA LEU A 225 -15.66 0.79 -2.51
C LEU A 225 -15.70 -0.14 -1.31
N GLY A 226 -15.84 0.41 -0.08
CA GLY A 226 -15.83 -0.37 1.16
C GLY A 226 -16.87 -1.49 1.18
N PRO A 227 -18.17 -1.17 0.99
CA PRO A 227 -19.23 -2.20 0.91
C PRO A 227 -18.93 -3.28 -0.14
N THR A 228 -18.38 -2.90 -1.29
CA THR A 228 -18.08 -3.83 -2.38
C THR A 228 -16.92 -4.77 -2.03
N LEU A 229 -15.80 -4.26 -1.49
CA LEU A 229 -14.66 -5.09 -1.09
C LEU A 229 -15.07 -6.05 0.04
N ARG A 230 -15.84 -5.58 1.02
CA ARG A 230 -16.37 -6.41 2.09
C ARG A 230 -17.27 -7.53 1.59
N ALA A 231 -18.18 -7.24 0.66
CA ALA A 231 -19.06 -8.24 0.06
C ALA A 231 -18.27 -9.32 -0.71
N ARG A 232 -17.02 -9.05 -1.07
CA ARG A 232 -16.09 -9.97 -1.72
C ARG A 232 -15.12 -10.67 -0.78
N GLY A 233 -15.33 -10.56 0.52
CA GLY A 233 -14.57 -11.29 1.53
C GLY A 233 -13.41 -10.53 2.16
N ALA A 234 -13.18 -9.25 1.82
CA ALA A 234 -12.25 -8.42 2.56
C ALA A 234 -12.69 -8.32 4.03
N LEU A 235 -11.77 -8.56 4.95
CA LEU A 235 -12.01 -8.45 6.39
C LEU A 235 -11.99 -6.98 6.83
N ILE A 236 -12.92 -6.18 6.28
CA ILE A 236 -13.03 -4.75 6.58
C ILE A 236 -14.41 -4.40 7.13
N MET A 237 -14.45 -3.42 8.03
CA MET A 237 -15.62 -2.91 8.71
C MET A 237 -15.63 -1.38 8.66
N PRO A 238 -16.78 -0.72 8.83
CA PRO A 238 -16.83 0.72 9.05
C PRO A 238 -15.96 1.12 10.25
N ASP A 239 -15.41 2.34 10.19
CA ASP A 239 -14.66 2.97 11.28
C ASP A 239 -15.53 3.06 12.55
N PRO A 240 -15.12 2.45 13.70
CA PRO A 240 -15.87 2.48 14.94
C PRO A 240 -15.63 3.75 15.77
N TYR A 241 -14.79 4.67 15.29
CA TYR A 241 -14.36 5.90 15.99
C TYR A 241 -14.68 7.16 15.19
N PRO A 242 -15.94 7.46 14.86
CA PRO A 242 -16.30 8.59 13.98
C PRO A 242 -15.86 9.95 14.54
N GLU A 243 -15.71 10.08 15.86
CA GLU A 243 -15.22 11.28 16.54
C GLU A 243 -13.75 11.58 16.30
N GLU A 244 -12.96 10.56 16.01
CA GLU A 244 -11.51 10.69 15.73
C GLU A 244 -11.22 11.23 14.34
N LYS A 245 -12.19 11.18 13.43
CA LYS A 245 -12.08 11.66 12.04
C LYS A 245 -10.88 11.07 11.28
N PHE A 246 -10.62 9.79 11.46
CA PHE A 246 -9.46 9.12 10.87
C PHE A 246 -9.39 9.26 9.34
N PHE A 247 -10.51 9.42 8.64
CA PHE A 247 -10.52 9.67 7.20
C PHE A 247 -9.66 10.88 6.77
N GLU A 248 -9.51 11.89 7.63
CA GLU A 248 -8.79 13.13 7.35
C GLU A 248 -7.34 13.11 7.84
N ARG A 249 -6.88 12.00 8.43
CA ARG A 249 -5.63 11.94 9.18
C ARG A 249 -4.54 11.12 8.52
N SER A 250 -4.78 10.52 7.34
CA SER A 250 -3.78 9.75 6.62
C SER A 250 -3.69 10.15 5.14
N ASP A 251 -2.78 9.58 4.40
CA ASP A 251 -2.38 9.94 3.04
C ASP A 251 -3.51 9.84 2.00
N ASN A 252 -4.53 8.99 2.24
CA ASN A 252 -5.74 8.94 1.43
C ASN A 252 -6.40 10.32 1.27
N TYR A 253 -6.34 11.15 2.33
CA TYR A 253 -7.01 12.44 2.36
C TYR A 253 -6.45 13.41 1.32
N SER A 254 -5.12 13.41 1.11
CA SER A 254 -4.48 14.22 0.07
C SER A 254 -5.06 13.94 -1.32
N LEU A 255 -5.35 12.68 -1.64
CA LEU A 255 -5.92 12.26 -2.92
C LEU A 255 -7.44 12.47 -2.97
N ALA A 256 -8.12 12.24 -1.84
CA ALA A 256 -9.56 12.49 -1.73
C ALA A 256 -9.90 13.98 -1.98
N LEU A 257 -9.06 14.91 -1.50
CA LEU A 257 -9.20 16.35 -1.77
C LEU A 257 -9.06 16.68 -3.26
N GLU A 258 -8.37 15.85 -4.04
CA GLU A 258 -8.24 15.98 -5.50
C GLU A 258 -9.35 15.23 -6.27
N GLY A 259 -10.31 14.61 -5.56
CA GLY A 259 -11.47 13.95 -6.15
C GLY A 259 -11.27 12.46 -6.46
N VAL A 260 -10.19 11.83 -6.01
CA VAL A 260 -9.99 10.38 -6.09
C VAL A 260 -10.85 9.70 -5.03
N VAL A 261 -11.48 8.56 -5.36
CA VAL A 261 -12.08 7.68 -4.35
C VAL A 261 -10.92 7.03 -3.57
N ALA A 262 -10.64 7.55 -2.38
CA ALA A 262 -9.47 7.18 -1.59
C ALA A 262 -9.88 6.89 -0.14
N HIS A 263 -9.43 5.77 0.40
CA HIS A 263 -9.75 5.31 1.74
C HIS A 263 -8.56 4.63 2.39
N THR A 264 -8.41 4.80 3.71
CA THR A 264 -7.44 4.07 4.52
C THR A 264 -8.08 2.83 5.11
N ILE A 265 -7.38 1.71 5.02
CA ILE A 265 -7.68 0.46 5.73
C ILE A 265 -6.67 0.35 6.88
N SER A 266 -7.18 0.26 8.11
CA SER A 266 -6.36 0.25 9.32
C SER A 266 -6.75 -0.86 10.28
N GLY A 267 -5.81 -1.27 11.11
CA GLY A 267 -6.05 -2.14 12.26
C GLY A 267 -6.52 -1.33 13.47
N TRP A 268 -5.83 -1.49 14.60
CA TRP A 268 -6.18 -0.78 15.83
C TRP A 268 -5.54 0.62 15.89
N ALA A 269 -6.20 1.60 15.28
CA ALA A 269 -5.70 2.97 15.18
C ALA A 269 -5.60 3.73 16.52
N THR A 270 -6.32 3.27 17.55
CA THR A 270 -6.26 3.85 18.91
C THR A 270 -5.39 3.05 19.87
N ILE A 271 -4.47 2.21 19.34
CA ILE A 271 -3.59 1.35 20.14
C ILE A 271 -2.75 2.20 21.12
N PRO A 272 -2.60 1.77 22.39
CA PRO A 272 -1.85 2.56 23.39
C PRO A 272 -0.36 2.77 23.07
N THR A 273 0.21 1.97 22.16
CA THR A 273 1.61 2.09 21.73
C THR A 273 1.83 3.13 20.63
N LEU A 274 0.76 3.70 20.05
CA LEU A 274 0.86 4.73 19.02
C LEU A 274 1.75 5.89 19.46
N HIS A 275 2.71 6.27 18.61
CA HIS A 275 3.68 7.35 18.85
C HIS A 275 4.45 7.21 20.18
N THR A 276 4.75 5.96 20.57
CA THR A 276 5.62 5.65 21.71
C THR A 276 6.79 4.75 21.30
N THR A 277 7.82 4.67 22.13
CA THR A 277 8.95 3.75 21.94
C THR A 277 8.56 2.28 22.09
N ALA A 278 7.32 1.98 22.52
CA ALA A 278 6.77 0.64 22.61
C ALA A 278 6.17 0.13 21.28
N ASP A 279 6.05 0.97 20.24
CA ASP A 279 5.65 0.52 18.90
C ASP A 279 6.82 -0.18 18.22
N THR A 280 6.98 -1.46 18.53
CA THR A 280 8.07 -2.32 18.09
C THR A 280 7.56 -3.61 17.45
N VAL A 281 8.39 -4.31 16.71
CA VAL A 281 8.08 -5.59 16.05
C VAL A 281 7.54 -6.64 17.05
N ALA A 282 7.97 -6.58 18.32
CA ALA A 282 7.49 -7.50 19.36
C ALA A 282 5.98 -7.38 19.63
N ASN A 283 5.37 -6.25 19.29
CA ASN A 283 3.95 -5.97 19.48
C ASN A 283 3.10 -6.20 18.22
N ILE A 284 3.68 -6.70 17.13
CA ILE A 284 2.96 -7.06 15.90
C ILE A 284 2.35 -8.46 16.04
N ASP A 285 1.05 -8.56 15.78
CA ASP A 285 0.37 -9.85 15.57
C ASP A 285 0.52 -10.30 14.10
N PHE A 286 1.61 -10.98 13.81
CA PHE A 286 1.91 -11.46 12.45
C PHE A 286 0.85 -12.43 11.91
N ALA A 287 0.18 -13.20 12.77
CA ALA A 287 -0.88 -14.09 12.31
C ALA A 287 -2.11 -13.31 11.86
N PHE A 288 -2.49 -12.28 12.61
CA PHE A 288 -3.55 -11.35 12.23
C PHE A 288 -3.16 -10.61 10.95
N MET A 289 -2.00 -9.95 10.92
CA MET A 289 -1.53 -9.13 9.83
C MET A 289 -1.48 -9.91 8.50
N THR A 290 -0.90 -11.13 8.51
CA THR A 290 -0.85 -11.99 7.32
C THR A 290 -2.25 -12.34 6.83
N ARG A 291 -3.16 -12.72 7.73
CA ARG A 291 -4.56 -13.06 7.38
C ARG A 291 -5.33 -11.85 6.87
N ALA A 292 -5.12 -10.68 7.46
CA ALA A 292 -5.76 -9.44 7.08
C ALA A 292 -5.35 -9.02 5.66
N ILE A 293 -4.05 -9.02 5.36
CA ILE A 293 -3.52 -8.72 4.01
C ILE A 293 -4.04 -9.76 3.00
N GLN A 294 -4.00 -11.06 3.36
CA GLN A 294 -4.50 -12.13 2.49
C GLN A 294 -5.98 -11.95 2.12
N SER A 295 -6.80 -11.44 3.04
CA SER A 295 -8.23 -11.23 2.79
C SER A 295 -8.52 -10.20 1.70
N LEU A 296 -7.56 -9.35 1.42
CA LEU A 296 -7.66 -8.29 0.40
C LEU A 296 -7.18 -8.75 -0.99
N VAL A 297 -6.44 -9.86 -1.08
CA VAL A 297 -5.86 -10.32 -2.36
C VAL A 297 -6.94 -10.55 -3.42
N GLU A 298 -7.97 -11.35 -3.12
CA GLU A 298 -9.05 -11.62 -4.09
C GLU A 298 -9.87 -10.36 -4.42
N PRO A 299 -10.38 -9.56 -3.44
CA PRO A 299 -11.12 -8.35 -3.74
C PRO A 299 -10.34 -7.32 -4.56
N VAL A 300 -9.04 -7.17 -4.28
CA VAL A 300 -8.16 -6.25 -5.03
C VAL A 300 -7.88 -6.79 -6.44
N THR A 301 -7.62 -8.10 -6.58
CA THR A 301 -7.47 -8.74 -7.90
C THR A 301 -8.73 -8.56 -8.74
N TRP A 302 -9.90 -8.81 -8.16
CA TRP A 302 -11.17 -8.58 -8.84
C TRP A 302 -11.35 -7.12 -9.27
N LEU A 303 -10.97 -6.17 -8.41
CA LEU A 303 -11.02 -4.74 -8.74
C LEU A 303 -10.03 -4.40 -9.87
N ALA A 304 -8.85 -5.03 -9.89
CA ALA A 304 -7.85 -4.83 -10.94
C ALA A 304 -8.29 -5.44 -12.29
N ASP A 305 -9.05 -6.53 -12.28
CA ASP A 305 -9.44 -7.28 -13.48
C ASP A 305 -10.84 -6.91 -14.01
N GLY A 306 -11.68 -6.30 -13.17
CA GLY A 306 -13.06 -5.97 -13.48
C GLY A 306 -13.27 -4.56 -14.06
N ASP A 307 -14.53 -4.26 -14.38
CA ASP A 307 -14.98 -2.95 -14.87
C ASP A 307 -15.57 -2.06 -13.77
N PHE A 308 -15.70 -2.57 -12.56
CA PHE A 308 -16.27 -1.82 -11.45
C PHE A 308 -15.46 -0.55 -11.18
N ARG A 309 -16.15 0.60 -11.17
CA ARG A 309 -15.60 1.88 -10.76
C ARG A 309 -16.36 2.34 -9.52
N PRO A 310 -15.71 2.46 -8.36
CA PRO A 310 -16.39 2.94 -7.17
C PRO A 310 -16.88 4.36 -7.39
N GLN A 311 -18.04 4.67 -6.81
CA GLN A 311 -18.69 5.98 -6.89
C GLN A 311 -18.73 6.60 -5.51
N GLY A 312 -18.47 7.89 -5.42
CA GLY A 312 -18.77 8.65 -4.20
C GLY A 312 -20.29 8.68 -3.93
N THR A 313 -20.68 8.58 -2.69
CA THR A 313 -22.10 8.57 -2.29
C THR A 313 -22.72 9.97 -2.18
N GLY A 314 -21.94 11.02 -2.44
CA GLY A 314 -22.39 12.42 -2.34
C GLY A 314 -22.36 13.00 -0.92
N GLU A 315 -22.38 12.16 0.12
CA GLU A 315 -22.17 12.61 1.50
C GLU A 315 -20.66 12.68 1.79
N GLY A 316 -20.14 13.91 1.77
CA GLY A 316 -18.78 14.15 2.22
C GLY A 316 -17.68 13.88 1.20
N ALA A 317 -17.93 14.10 -0.10
CA ALA A 317 -16.82 14.35 -1.02
C ALA A 317 -16.01 15.53 -0.45
N PRO A 318 -14.72 15.35 -0.09
CA PRO A 318 -13.94 16.43 0.47
C PRO A 318 -13.87 17.56 -0.58
N SER A 319 -14.39 18.72 -0.25
CA SER A 319 -14.21 19.89 -1.08
C SER A 319 -12.92 20.57 -0.69
N LYS A 320 -12.10 20.96 -1.67
CA LYS A 320 -11.03 21.92 -1.41
C LYS A 320 -11.65 23.13 -0.73
N VAL A 321 -11.36 23.35 0.54
CA VAL A 321 -11.61 24.64 1.16
C VAL A 321 -10.74 25.61 0.38
N LYS A 322 -11.36 26.48 -0.43
CA LYS A 322 -10.63 27.57 -1.08
C LYS A 322 -9.96 28.38 0.02
N PRO A 323 -8.65 28.66 -0.11
CA PRO A 323 -7.93 29.50 0.84
C PRO A 323 -8.55 30.87 0.96
#